data_f5fe8be5859b5c39525276a6a7c90273
#
_entry.id   f5fe8be5859b5c39525276a6a7c90273
#
_cell.length_a   1.000
_cell.length_b   1.000
_cell.length_c   1.000
_cell.angle_alpha   90.00
_cell.angle_beta   90.00
_cell.angle_gamma   90.00
#
_symmetry.space_group_name_H-M   'P 1'
#
loop_
_entity.id
_entity.type
_entity.pdbx_description
1 polymer ?
#
loop_
_entity_poly.entity_id
_entity_poly.type
_entity_poly.pdbx_seq_one_letter_code
_entity_poly.pdbx_strand_id
1 'polypeptide(L)' 'MNYNCPHCGEEIEEDDRVDISVDDDYVECELIGHCPECERKYSWFELYQYKKSFGFALYD' A
#
# COMPACT_ATOMS: atom_id res chain seq x y z
N MET A 1 6.91 -2.09 -4.30
CA MET A 1 6.50 -3.49 -4.05
C MET A 1 5.02 -3.62 -4.31
N ASN A 2 4.64 -4.66 -5.04
CA ASN A 2 3.24 -4.81 -5.44
C ASN A 2 2.54 -5.88 -4.60
N TYR A 3 1.28 -5.61 -4.29
CA TYR A 3 0.44 -6.54 -3.57
C TYR A 3 -0.58 -7.15 -4.52
N ASN A 4 -1.03 -8.33 -4.17
CA ASN A 4 -2.08 -8.99 -4.92
C ASN A 4 -3.35 -9.04 -4.06
N CYS A 5 -4.49 -8.89 -4.72
CA CYS A 5 -5.78 -8.97 -4.04
C CYS A 5 -5.95 -10.35 -3.41
N PRO A 6 -6.21 -10.44 -2.10
CA PRO A 6 -6.38 -11.73 -1.45
C PRO A 6 -7.65 -12.46 -1.88
N HIS A 7 -8.56 -11.78 -2.55
CA HIS A 7 -9.81 -12.36 -2.98
C HIS A 7 -9.73 -12.97 -4.38
N CYS A 8 -9.15 -12.22 -5.34
CA CYS A 8 -9.12 -12.68 -6.73
C CYS A 8 -7.71 -12.88 -7.28
N GLY A 9 -6.69 -12.45 -6.57
CA GLY A 9 -5.30 -12.64 -6.98
C GLY A 9 -4.75 -11.61 -7.95
N GLU A 10 -5.56 -10.66 -8.38
CA GLU A 10 -5.10 -9.62 -9.28
C GLU A 10 -4.17 -8.64 -8.58
N GLU A 11 -3.26 -8.05 -9.33
CA GLU A 11 -2.33 -7.07 -8.79
C GLU A 11 -3.07 -5.80 -8.39
N ILE A 12 -2.78 -5.31 -7.20
CA ILE A 12 -3.37 -4.06 -6.70
C ILE A 12 -2.69 -2.88 -7.40
N GLU A 13 -3.48 -1.97 -7.92
CA GLU A 13 -2.97 -0.75 -8.54
C GLU A 13 -2.88 0.36 -7.51
N GLU A 14 -1.71 0.99 -7.43
CA GLU A 14 -1.51 2.12 -6.52
C GLU A 14 -2.23 3.36 -7.07
N ASP A 15 -3.08 3.95 -6.25
CA ASP A 15 -3.83 5.14 -6.65
C ASP A 15 -3.18 6.42 -6.14
N ASP A 16 -2.88 6.49 -4.84
CA ASP A 16 -2.41 7.73 -4.26
C ASP A 16 -1.62 7.47 -2.99
N ARG A 17 -0.88 8.49 -2.59
CA ARG A 17 -0.20 8.53 -1.30
C ARG A 17 -1.03 9.36 -0.35
N VAL A 18 -1.38 8.76 0.78
CA VAL A 18 -2.25 9.41 1.76
C VAL A 18 -1.47 10.24 2.73
N ASP A 19 -0.33 9.72 3.18
CA ASP A 19 0.45 10.38 4.21
C ASP A 19 1.92 10.02 4.06
N ILE A 20 2.77 10.94 4.48
CA ILE A 20 4.21 10.73 4.48
C ILE A 20 4.74 11.17 5.83
N SER A 21 5.42 10.27 6.52
CA SER A 21 6.07 10.56 7.79
C SER A 21 7.57 10.45 7.63
N VAL A 22 8.27 11.50 8.02
CA VAL A 22 9.73 11.52 7.96
C VAL A 22 10.28 11.45 9.39
N ASP A 23 11.12 10.46 9.64
CA ASP A 23 11.79 10.30 10.91
C ASP A 23 13.29 10.39 10.68
N ASP A 24 14.07 10.39 11.76
CA ASP A 24 15.52 10.55 11.68
C ASP A 24 16.18 9.46 10.85
N ASP A 25 15.64 8.26 10.93
CA ASP A 25 16.27 7.09 10.31
C ASP A 25 15.51 6.55 9.08
N TYR A 26 14.28 7.02 8.84
CA TYR A 26 13.50 6.44 7.74
C TYR A 26 12.39 7.39 7.28
N VAL A 27 11.89 7.09 6.09
CA VAL A 27 10.69 7.74 5.55
C VAL A 27 9.62 6.68 5.39
N GLU A 28 8.48 6.89 6.03
CA GLU A 28 7.33 6.01 5.95
C GLU A 28 6.23 6.68 5.14
N CYS A 29 5.65 5.93 4.23
CA CYS A 29 4.60 6.45 3.35
C CYS A 29 3.40 5.52 3.41
N GLU A 30 2.23 6.08 3.62
CA GLU A 30 0.97 5.33 3.53
C GLU A 30 0.39 5.49 2.13
N LEU A 31 0.07 4.36 1.51
CA LEU A 31 -0.45 4.35 0.15
C LEU A 31 -1.82 3.70 0.11
N ILE A 32 -2.62 4.14 -0.85
CA ILE A 32 -3.91 3.53 -1.14
C ILE A 32 -3.88 3.00 -2.56
N GLY A 33 -4.45 1.82 -2.74
CA GLY A 33 -4.62 1.24 -4.05
C GLY A 33 -5.96 0.53 -4.14
N HIS A 34 -6.25 -0.02 -5.30
CA HIS A 34 -7.49 -0.77 -5.50
C HIS A 34 -7.24 -1.99 -6.37
N CYS A 35 -8.12 -2.98 -6.22
CA CYS A 35 -8.13 -4.14 -7.10
C CYS A 35 -8.99 -3.82 -8.32
N PRO A 36 -8.44 -3.90 -9.54
CA PRO A 36 -9.22 -3.56 -10.74
C PRO A 36 -10.38 -4.53 -11.00
N GLU A 37 -10.30 -5.74 -10.47
CA GLU A 37 -11.37 -6.72 -10.66
C GLU A 37 -12.45 -6.63 -9.59
N CYS A 38 -12.05 -6.49 -8.32
CA CYS A 38 -12.99 -6.49 -7.21
C CYS A 38 -13.46 -5.11 -6.82
N GLU A 39 -12.78 -4.07 -7.27
CA GLU A 39 -13.06 -2.66 -6.94
C GLU A 39 -12.94 -2.37 -5.44
N ARG A 40 -12.25 -3.24 -4.70
CA ARG A 40 -12.00 -3.02 -3.29
C ARG A 40 -10.77 -2.14 -3.12
N LYS A 41 -10.80 -1.30 -2.10
CA LYS A 41 -9.66 -0.44 -1.78
C LYS A 41 -8.85 -1.04 -0.66
N TYR A 42 -7.54 -0.88 -0.78
CA TYR A 42 -6.59 -1.39 0.21
C TYR A 42 -5.60 -0.28 0.55
N SER A 43 -4.98 -0.40 1.69
CA SER A 43 -3.90 0.50 2.08
C SER A 43 -2.74 -0.30 2.64
N TRP A 44 -1.55 0.29 2.56
CA TRP A 44 -0.35 -0.31 3.12
C TRP A 44 0.67 0.78 3.38
N PHE A 45 1.73 0.41 4.10
CA PHE A 45 2.83 1.32 4.40
C PHE A 45 4.09 0.85 3.73
N GLU A 46 4.93 1.79 3.29
CA GLU A 46 6.24 1.48 2.71
C GLU A 46 7.31 2.28 3.42
N LEU A 47 8.40 1.59 3.73
CA LEU A 47 9.61 2.22 4.28
C LEU A 47 10.63 2.30 3.15
N TYR A 48 10.83 3.48 2.61
CA TYR A 48 11.69 3.65 1.45
C TYR A 48 13.12 3.23 1.71
N GLN A 49 13.65 3.58 2.87
CA GLN A 49 15.06 3.32 3.18
C GLN A 49 15.36 1.83 3.27
N TYR A 50 14.42 1.04 3.75
CA TYR A 50 14.60 -0.39 3.94
C TYR A 50 13.94 -1.22 2.84
N LYS A 51 13.26 -0.58 1.92
CA LYS A 51 12.52 -1.23 0.83
C LYS A 51 11.56 -2.29 1.37
N LYS A 52 10.90 -1.97 2.47
CA LYS A 52 9.91 -2.83 3.09
C LYS A 52 8.52 -2.27 2.93
N SER A 53 7.53 -3.15 2.94
CA SER A 53 6.15 -2.74 3.04
C SER A 53 5.45 -3.59 4.11
N PHE A 54 4.41 -3.04 4.73
CA PHE A 54 3.69 -3.72 5.79
C PHE A 54 2.30 -3.10 5.95
N GLY A 55 1.48 -3.76 6.77
CA GLY A 55 0.18 -3.22 7.11
C GLY A 55 -0.85 -3.25 5.98
N PHE A 56 -0.71 -4.20 5.04
CA PHE A 56 -1.66 -4.33 3.95
C PHE A 56 -3.02 -4.78 4.50
N ALA A 57 -4.06 -3.97 4.27
CA ALA A 57 -5.39 -4.25 4.79
C ALA A 57 -6.44 -3.51 3.96
N LEU A 58 -7.71 -3.89 4.15
CA LEU A 58 -8.82 -3.17 3.54
C LEU A 58 -8.85 -1.73 4.05
N TYR A 59 -9.00 -0.81 3.15
CA TYR A 59 -9.00 0.61 3.48
C TYR A 59 -10.34 1.06 4.11
N ASP A 60 -11.41 0.47 3.72
CA ASP A 60 -12.74 0.86 4.23
C ASP A 60 -12.94 0.49 5.68
#